data_6b16fe2c7210c99f3062a47c829ba74e
#
_entry.id   6b16fe2c7210c99f3062a47c829ba74e
#
_cell.length_a   1.000
_cell.length_b   1.000
_cell.length_c   1.000
_cell.angle_alpha   90.00
_cell.angle_beta   90.00
_cell.angle_gamma   90.00
#
_symmetry.space_group_name_H-M   'P 1'
#
loop_
_entity.id
_entity.type
_entity.pdbx_description
1 polymer ?
#
loop_
_entity_poly.entity_id
_entity_poly.type
_entity_poly.pdbx_seq_one_letter_code
_entity_poly.pdbx_strand_id
1 'polypeptide(L)'
;MDKTVKLVFQDGLEIEGKSFGAYTSAAGEVVFNTALVGYNESLTDPSYKGQIMVMTAPMIGNYGVPDDKAMINEIEAWMESNQIQVTGLVVSYYADDYSHWNAIQKLGAWLESQNIPGIYGVDTRMITKKLREQGSTLGKIVADTDVAYYDPNEDNLVDQVSCKEVIRYNEGADIKIVLIDCGVKNNIIRCFVNRDVEVIRVPWDYDYSTLEYDGLFISNGPGDPALCIPTINNIKESLKADKPIFGICLGNQLVSLAAGASTFKLKYGHRSHNQPVQLVGTKRCFITSQNHGFAVDDSKLPEGFKTFFTNLNDGTCEGIRHESKPIFTVQFHPEAMGGPVDTEYLFDEFIEEVKKYKNANA
;
A
#
# COMPACT_ATOMS: atom_id res chain seq x y z
N MET A 1 26.70 3.45 23.36
CA MET A 1 25.90 2.52 24.22
C MET A 1 24.53 2.42 23.59
N ASP A 2 24.05 1.20 23.38
CA ASP A 2 22.71 0.97 22.85
C ASP A 2 21.68 1.51 23.86
N LYS A 3 20.88 2.46 23.46
CA LYS A 3 19.82 3.02 24.30
C LYS A 3 18.65 2.05 24.36
N THR A 4 18.06 1.89 25.54
CA THR A 4 16.87 1.08 25.76
C THR A 4 15.62 1.85 25.36
N VAL A 5 14.68 1.17 24.69
CA VAL A 5 13.35 1.67 24.35
C VAL A 5 12.32 0.57 24.61
N LYS A 6 11.06 0.93 24.74
CA LYS A 6 9.97 -0.01 24.98
C LYS A 6 8.93 0.03 23.88
N LEU A 7 8.45 -1.12 23.44
CA LEU A 7 7.18 -1.26 22.72
C LEU A 7 6.08 -1.49 23.75
N VAL A 8 5.13 -0.57 23.84
CA VAL A 8 4.03 -0.59 24.81
C VAL A 8 2.71 -0.72 24.07
N PHE A 9 1.97 -1.78 24.32
CA PHE A 9 0.65 -2.04 23.76
C PHE A 9 -0.47 -1.42 24.59
N GLN A 10 -1.60 -1.13 23.98
CA GLN A 10 -2.75 -0.54 24.65
C GLN A 10 -3.31 -1.41 25.78
N ASP A 11 -3.15 -2.73 25.73
CA ASP A 11 -3.54 -3.67 26.77
C ASP A 11 -2.56 -3.75 27.97
N GLY A 12 -1.52 -2.91 27.95
CA GLY A 12 -0.53 -2.80 29.02
C GLY A 12 0.68 -3.74 28.90
N LEU A 13 0.77 -4.57 27.83
CA LEU A 13 1.99 -5.34 27.59
C LEU A 13 3.14 -4.40 27.20
N GLU A 14 4.25 -4.50 27.91
CA GLU A 14 5.50 -3.79 27.62
C GLU A 14 6.59 -4.78 27.20
N ILE A 15 7.32 -4.45 26.14
CA ILE A 15 8.43 -5.25 25.64
C ILE A 15 9.64 -4.32 25.51
N GLU A 16 10.69 -4.62 26.28
CA GLU A 16 11.93 -3.88 26.25
C GLU A 16 12.83 -4.38 25.13
N GLY A 17 13.48 -3.46 24.44
CA GLY A 17 14.47 -3.72 23.41
C GLY A 17 15.48 -2.59 23.29
N LYS A 18 16.34 -2.66 22.28
CA LYS A 18 17.37 -1.68 22.00
C LYS A 18 16.94 -0.78 20.87
N SER A 19 17.29 0.51 20.94
CA SER A 19 17.04 1.49 19.89
C SER A 19 17.98 1.33 18.72
N PHE A 20 17.45 1.42 17.51
CA PHE A 20 18.18 1.76 16.29
C PHE A 20 17.33 2.77 15.48
N GLY A 21 17.97 3.60 14.63
CA GLY A 21 17.27 4.76 14.05
C GLY A 21 17.14 5.91 15.04
N ALA A 22 16.10 6.73 14.89
CA ALA A 22 15.89 7.90 15.75
C ALA A 22 15.54 7.50 17.19
N TYR A 23 16.19 8.15 18.16
CA TYR A 23 15.86 7.98 19.56
C TYR A 23 14.71 8.92 19.96
N THR A 24 13.51 8.56 19.56
CA THR A 24 12.28 9.31 19.77
C THR A 24 11.12 8.37 20.06
N SER A 25 10.04 8.90 20.64
CA SER A 25 8.81 8.14 20.88
C SER A 25 7.81 8.36 19.74
N ALA A 26 7.06 7.31 19.40
CA ALA A 26 6.02 7.37 18.38
C ALA A 26 4.88 6.40 18.70
N ALA A 27 3.66 6.71 18.25
CA ALA A 27 2.46 5.89 18.48
C ALA A 27 1.72 5.61 17.17
N GLY A 28 1.03 4.49 17.09
CA GLY A 28 0.26 4.07 15.92
C GLY A 28 -0.35 2.69 16.07
N GLU A 29 -0.97 2.19 15.01
CA GLU A 29 -1.46 0.82 14.95
C GLU A 29 -0.30 -0.15 14.74
N VAL A 30 -0.15 -1.13 15.64
CA VAL A 30 0.90 -2.16 15.51
C VAL A 30 0.41 -3.25 14.58
N VAL A 31 1.16 -3.44 13.49
CA VAL A 31 0.88 -4.44 12.45
C VAL A 31 2.12 -5.29 12.21
N PHE A 32 1.94 -6.50 11.68
CA PHE A 32 3.07 -7.35 11.31
C PHE A 32 3.15 -7.56 9.80
N ASN A 33 4.38 -7.70 9.30
CA ASN A 33 4.68 -8.06 7.92
C ASN A 33 5.54 -9.32 7.90
N THR A 34 5.15 -10.31 7.09
CA THR A 34 5.86 -11.59 6.97
C THR A 34 6.75 -11.69 5.73
N ALA A 35 6.95 -10.59 4.99
CA ALA A 35 7.89 -10.54 3.88
C ALA A 35 9.33 -10.77 4.36
N LEU A 36 10.09 -11.55 3.59
CA LEU A 36 11.50 -11.82 3.88
C LEU A 36 12.47 -10.83 3.23
N VAL A 37 12.00 -10.10 2.22
CA VAL A 37 12.75 -9.13 1.42
C VAL A 37 11.90 -7.88 1.18
N GLY A 38 12.50 -6.81 0.64
CA GLY A 38 11.75 -5.61 0.26
C GLY A 38 11.41 -4.70 1.44
N TYR A 39 12.29 -4.60 2.46
CA TYR A 39 12.01 -3.71 3.58
C TYR A 39 12.08 -2.22 3.18
N ASN A 40 12.93 -1.83 2.23
CA ASN A 40 13.00 -0.44 1.76
C ASN A 40 11.68 -0.03 1.10
N GLU A 41 11.16 -0.89 0.24
CA GLU A 41 9.87 -0.72 -0.44
C GLU A 41 8.72 -0.70 0.58
N SER A 42 8.72 -1.62 1.53
CA SER A 42 7.70 -1.66 2.59
C SER A 42 7.72 -0.41 3.49
N LEU A 43 8.93 0.08 3.85
CA LEU A 43 9.06 1.27 4.70
C LEU A 43 8.59 2.56 4.02
N THR A 44 8.70 2.63 2.69
CA THR A 44 8.28 3.79 1.89
C THR A 44 6.90 3.65 1.25
N ASP A 45 6.19 2.53 1.45
CA ASP A 45 4.82 2.34 0.99
C ASP A 45 3.86 3.23 1.79
N PRO A 46 3.16 4.20 1.14
CA PRO A 46 2.22 5.10 1.82
C PRO A 46 1.09 4.37 2.55
N SER A 47 0.76 3.15 2.18
CA SER A 47 -0.27 2.33 2.83
C SER A 47 0.08 1.96 4.28
N TYR A 48 1.34 2.15 4.72
CA TYR A 48 1.76 1.98 6.12
C TYR A 48 1.70 3.26 6.95
N LYS A 49 1.18 4.35 6.42
CA LYS A 49 1.04 5.60 7.19
C LYS A 49 0.30 5.38 8.50
N GLY A 50 0.86 5.89 9.61
CA GLY A 50 0.27 5.74 10.95
C GLY A 50 0.50 4.37 11.61
N GLN A 51 1.29 3.47 11.01
CA GLN A 51 1.50 2.11 11.53
C GLN A 51 2.92 1.90 12.06
N ILE A 52 3.03 1.16 13.17
CA ILE A 52 4.28 0.59 13.70
C ILE A 52 4.41 -0.81 13.11
N MET A 53 5.42 -1.01 12.25
CA MET A 53 5.60 -2.25 11.51
C MET A 53 6.50 -3.23 12.30
N VAL A 54 5.98 -4.44 12.55
CA VAL A 54 6.74 -5.57 13.10
C VAL A 54 7.14 -6.48 11.94
N MET A 55 8.43 -6.56 11.63
CA MET A 55 8.93 -7.48 10.62
C MET A 55 9.29 -8.84 11.22
N THR A 56 8.74 -9.90 10.62
CA THR A 56 8.99 -11.28 11.09
C THR A 56 10.25 -11.89 10.50
N ALA A 57 10.83 -11.28 9.45
CA ALA A 57 12.11 -11.68 8.93
C ALA A 57 13.17 -11.67 10.05
N PRO A 58 13.99 -12.72 10.16
CA PRO A 58 14.89 -12.89 11.32
C PRO A 58 15.99 -11.83 11.39
N MET A 59 16.34 -11.20 10.26
CA MET A 59 17.39 -10.19 10.16
C MET A 59 16.94 -9.08 9.21
N ILE A 60 17.06 -7.83 9.67
CA ILE A 60 16.75 -6.63 8.89
C ILE A 60 17.95 -5.68 8.93
N GLY A 61 18.19 -4.96 7.83
CA GLY A 61 19.32 -4.03 7.66
C GLY A 61 20.48 -4.60 6.86
N ASN A 62 20.56 -5.92 6.68
CA ASN A 62 21.68 -6.65 6.09
C ASN A 62 22.03 -6.28 4.64
N TYR A 63 21.10 -5.73 3.86
CA TYR A 63 21.41 -5.23 2.52
C TYR A 63 21.40 -3.69 2.41
N GLY A 64 21.26 -2.99 3.55
CA GLY A 64 21.35 -1.52 3.60
C GLY A 64 20.20 -0.82 2.87
N VAL A 65 20.44 0.44 2.50
CA VAL A 65 19.45 1.29 1.80
C VAL A 65 20.12 1.87 0.56
N PRO A 66 19.49 1.78 -0.62
CA PRO A 66 19.97 2.42 -1.85
C PRO A 66 19.85 3.95 -1.76
N ASP A 67 20.32 4.65 -2.80
CA ASP A 67 20.17 6.09 -2.87
C ASP A 67 18.67 6.46 -2.97
N ASP A 68 18.14 7.00 -1.87
CA ASP A 68 16.74 7.41 -1.75
C ASP A 68 16.41 8.70 -2.52
N LYS A 69 17.42 9.34 -3.12
CA LYS A 69 17.27 10.54 -3.98
C LYS A 69 17.51 10.25 -5.46
N ALA A 70 17.89 9.01 -5.81
CA ALA A 70 18.05 8.63 -7.18
C ALA A 70 16.71 8.66 -7.92
N MET A 71 16.67 9.32 -9.09
CA MET A 71 15.45 9.50 -9.89
C MET A 71 15.60 8.83 -11.27
N ILE A 72 14.53 8.19 -11.74
CA ILE A 72 14.39 7.69 -13.10
C ILE A 72 13.03 8.18 -13.61
N ASN A 73 13.02 8.91 -14.74
CA ASN A 73 11.80 9.51 -15.30
C ASN A 73 11.03 10.36 -14.27
N GLU A 74 11.75 11.16 -13.47
CA GLU A 74 11.18 12.04 -12.43
C GLU A 74 10.48 11.30 -11.28
N ILE A 75 10.75 10.00 -11.13
CA ILE A 75 10.20 9.14 -10.07
C ILE A 75 11.37 8.58 -9.27
N GLU A 76 11.27 8.47 -7.94
CA GLU A 76 12.29 7.83 -7.10
C GLU A 76 12.56 6.41 -7.61
N ALA A 77 13.84 6.11 -7.86
CA ALA A 77 14.24 4.89 -8.57
C ALA A 77 14.00 3.61 -7.75
N TRP A 78 14.20 3.69 -6.43
CA TRP A 78 14.30 2.52 -5.54
C TRP A 78 13.28 2.51 -4.41
N MET A 79 12.50 3.58 -4.27
CA MET A 79 11.54 3.78 -3.20
C MET A 79 10.10 3.83 -3.74
N GLU A 80 9.14 3.53 -2.88
CA GLU A 80 7.71 3.59 -3.25
C GLU A 80 7.08 4.97 -2.98
N SER A 81 7.79 5.84 -2.25
CA SER A 81 7.50 7.27 -2.10
C SER A 81 8.76 8.03 -1.67
N ASN A 82 8.67 9.34 -1.61
CA ASN A 82 9.78 10.24 -1.31
C ASN A 82 10.25 10.24 0.16
N GLN A 83 9.62 9.43 1.03
CA GLN A 83 9.94 9.37 2.46
C GLN A 83 9.54 8.02 3.08
N ILE A 84 10.04 7.77 4.28
CA ILE A 84 9.57 6.66 5.11
C ILE A 84 8.16 6.97 5.61
N GLN A 85 7.24 6.02 5.45
CA GLN A 85 5.83 6.19 5.78
C GLN A 85 5.43 5.52 7.10
N VAL A 86 6.16 4.48 7.51
CA VAL A 86 5.90 3.84 8.81
C VAL A 86 6.19 4.78 9.96
N THR A 87 5.42 4.65 11.03
CA THR A 87 5.61 5.44 12.26
C THR A 87 6.75 4.90 13.13
N GLY A 88 7.06 3.61 12.99
CA GLY A 88 8.15 2.95 13.69
C GLY A 88 8.41 1.53 13.18
N LEU A 89 9.59 1.00 13.47
CA LEU A 89 10.03 -0.31 13.01
C LEU A 89 10.43 -1.21 14.17
N VAL A 90 9.91 -2.45 14.18
CA VAL A 90 10.18 -3.46 15.21
C VAL A 90 10.77 -4.71 14.55
N VAL A 91 11.97 -5.11 14.98
CA VAL A 91 12.68 -6.25 14.40
C VAL A 91 13.31 -7.14 15.50
N SER A 92 13.51 -8.42 15.20
CA SER A 92 14.19 -9.31 16.15
C SER A 92 15.69 -9.09 16.17
N TYR A 93 16.32 -8.97 15.00
CA TYR A 93 17.73 -8.66 14.86
C TYR A 93 17.95 -7.55 13.82
N TYR A 94 18.72 -6.55 14.21
CA TYR A 94 19.17 -5.47 13.33
C TYR A 94 20.63 -5.70 12.95
N ALA A 95 20.92 -5.77 11.65
CA ALA A 95 22.27 -5.80 11.12
C ALA A 95 22.74 -4.35 10.89
N ASP A 96 23.71 -3.91 11.68
CA ASP A 96 24.30 -2.58 11.51
C ASP A 96 25.18 -2.49 10.27
N ASP A 97 25.88 -3.59 9.93
CA ASP A 97 26.65 -3.69 8.69
C ASP A 97 25.79 -4.24 7.56
N TYR A 98 25.99 -3.69 6.35
CA TYR A 98 25.26 -4.11 5.15
C TYR A 98 26.20 -4.53 4.03
N SER A 99 25.66 -5.38 3.14
CA SER A 99 26.38 -5.85 1.95
C SER A 99 25.41 -6.05 0.79
N HIS A 100 25.27 -5.02 -0.03
CA HIS A 100 24.50 -5.08 -1.28
C HIS A 100 25.07 -4.07 -2.26
N TRP A 101 25.15 -4.42 -3.55
CA TRP A 101 25.77 -3.60 -4.59
C TRP A 101 25.13 -2.20 -4.73
N ASN A 102 23.83 -2.08 -4.42
CA ASN A 102 23.06 -0.84 -4.57
C ASN A 102 22.97 0.00 -3.28
N ALA A 103 23.47 -0.51 -2.16
CA ALA A 103 23.36 0.19 -0.90
C ALA A 103 24.43 1.26 -0.74
N ILE A 104 24.00 2.43 -0.26
CA ILE A 104 24.89 3.57 0.03
C ILE A 104 24.88 3.96 1.52
N GLN A 105 23.90 3.48 2.29
CA GLN A 105 23.75 3.85 3.69
C GLN A 105 23.15 2.71 4.54
N LYS A 106 23.36 2.81 5.87
CA LYS A 106 22.78 1.91 6.86
C LYS A 106 21.29 2.20 7.05
N LEU A 107 20.49 1.17 7.29
CA LEU A 107 19.07 1.33 7.59
C LEU A 107 18.85 2.21 8.83
N GLY A 108 19.61 2.01 9.92
CA GLY A 108 19.47 2.83 11.12
C GLY A 108 19.76 4.30 10.89
N ALA A 109 20.77 4.64 10.09
CA ALA A 109 21.08 6.02 9.72
C ALA A 109 19.97 6.65 8.87
N TRP A 110 19.40 5.90 7.96
CA TRP A 110 18.27 6.36 7.14
C TRP A 110 17.02 6.63 7.98
N LEU A 111 16.64 5.71 8.90
CA LEU A 111 15.56 5.90 9.85
C LEU A 111 15.80 7.16 10.72
N GLU A 112 17.04 7.34 11.24
CA GLU A 112 17.43 8.50 12.04
C GLU A 112 17.27 9.81 11.26
N SER A 113 17.69 9.84 9.99
CA SER A 113 17.59 11.03 9.13
C SER A 113 16.15 11.50 8.91
N GLN A 114 15.17 10.62 9.05
CA GLN A 114 13.75 10.91 8.90
C GLN A 114 12.97 10.87 10.22
N ASN A 115 13.68 10.84 11.35
CA ASN A 115 13.11 10.84 12.71
C ASN A 115 12.19 9.64 13.00
N ILE A 116 12.49 8.48 12.44
CA ILE A 116 11.72 7.25 12.64
C ILE A 116 12.40 6.37 13.69
N PRO A 117 11.70 6.00 14.79
CA PRO A 117 12.25 5.09 15.79
C PRO A 117 12.25 3.65 15.32
N GLY A 118 13.31 2.92 15.70
CA GLY A 118 13.42 1.49 15.55
C GLY A 118 13.71 0.80 16.88
N ILE A 119 13.16 -0.40 17.09
CA ILE A 119 13.44 -1.25 18.23
C ILE A 119 13.87 -2.64 17.75
N TYR A 120 14.95 -3.18 18.29
CA TYR A 120 15.43 -4.53 18.02
C TYR A 120 15.73 -5.32 19.31
N GLY A 121 15.99 -6.62 19.14
CA GLY A 121 16.23 -7.51 20.28
C GLY A 121 14.94 -7.99 20.95
N VAL A 122 13.80 -7.93 20.24
CA VAL A 122 12.49 -8.33 20.74
C VAL A 122 11.99 -9.60 20.03
N ASP A 123 11.13 -10.36 20.70
CA ASP A 123 10.51 -11.57 20.12
C ASP A 123 9.36 -11.17 19.17
N THR A 124 9.72 -10.89 17.90
CA THR A 124 8.72 -10.55 16.85
C THR A 124 7.76 -11.69 16.56
N ARG A 125 8.14 -12.95 16.81
CA ARG A 125 7.26 -14.10 16.67
C ARG A 125 6.15 -14.09 17.73
N MET A 126 6.49 -13.80 18.98
CA MET A 126 5.51 -13.65 20.06
C MET A 126 4.53 -12.51 19.76
N ILE A 127 5.04 -11.36 19.32
CA ILE A 127 4.23 -10.21 18.93
C ILE A 127 3.28 -10.59 17.78
N THR A 128 3.79 -11.26 16.74
CA THR A 128 2.97 -11.71 15.61
C THR A 128 1.86 -12.66 16.03
N LYS A 129 2.13 -13.61 16.93
CA LYS A 129 1.10 -14.51 17.48
C LYS A 129 0.02 -13.73 18.22
N LYS A 130 0.42 -12.77 19.08
CA LYS A 130 -0.52 -11.89 19.79
C LYS A 130 -1.45 -11.15 18.80
N LEU A 131 -0.88 -10.52 17.77
CA LEU A 131 -1.64 -9.77 16.77
C LEU A 131 -2.57 -10.67 15.94
N ARG A 132 -2.18 -11.91 15.64
CA ARG A 132 -3.05 -12.87 14.95
C ARG A 132 -4.21 -13.35 15.82
N GLU A 133 -3.98 -13.51 17.11
CA GLU A 133 -4.98 -14.00 18.07
C GLU A 133 -5.96 -12.89 18.50
N GLN A 134 -5.48 -11.66 18.69
CA GLN A 134 -6.25 -10.54 19.24
C GLN A 134 -6.70 -9.51 18.19
N GLY A 135 -6.02 -9.45 17.04
CA GLY A 135 -6.16 -8.42 16.01
C GLY A 135 -5.03 -7.40 16.08
N SER A 136 -4.94 -6.53 15.06
CA SER A 136 -4.10 -5.35 15.13
C SER A 136 -4.59 -4.44 16.27
N THR A 137 -3.68 -3.77 16.94
CA THR A 137 -3.97 -2.98 18.15
C THR A 137 -3.08 -1.74 18.21
N LEU A 138 -3.46 -0.76 19.00
CA LEU A 138 -2.66 0.42 19.22
C LEU A 138 -1.44 0.10 20.07
N GLY A 139 -0.32 0.74 19.72
CA GLY A 139 0.90 0.65 20.48
C GLY A 139 1.74 1.90 20.33
N LYS A 140 2.83 1.95 21.09
CA LYS A 140 3.79 3.04 21.03
C LYS A 140 5.21 2.53 21.29
N ILE A 141 6.17 3.08 20.57
CA ILE A 141 7.59 2.97 20.92
C ILE A 141 7.89 4.14 21.83
N VAL A 142 8.39 3.85 23.04
CA VAL A 142 8.69 4.85 24.07
C VAL A 142 10.20 4.90 24.29
N ALA A 143 10.78 6.09 24.08
CA ALA A 143 12.14 6.43 24.44
C ALA A 143 12.17 7.16 25.81
N ASP A 144 12.69 8.38 25.87
CA ASP A 144 12.79 9.15 27.14
C ASP A 144 11.42 9.74 27.56
N THR A 145 10.57 10.10 26.62
CA THR A 145 9.28 10.76 26.88
C THR A 145 8.14 9.91 26.37
N ASP A 146 7.15 9.65 27.20
CA ASP A 146 5.94 8.94 26.80
C ASP A 146 5.05 9.81 25.91
N VAL A 147 4.28 9.16 25.00
CA VAL A 147 3.35 9.79 24.08
C VAL A 147 1.96 9.19 24.25
N ALA A 148 0.93 9.93 23.88
CA ALA A 148 -0.43 9.39 23.85
C ALA A 148 -0.56 8.29 22.77
N TYR A 149 -1.50 7.36 22.96
CA TYR A 149 -1.88 6.45 21.88
C TYR A 149 -2.52 7.25 20.75
N TYR A 150 -2.26 6.79 19.53
CA TYR A 150 -2.82 7.38 18.30
C TYR A 150 -3.49 6.27 17.48
N ASP A 151 -4.76 6.46 17.16
CA ASP A 151 -5.49 5.56 16.25
C ASP A 151 -5.52 6.17 14.85
N PRO A 152 -4.72 5.64 13.90
CA PRO A 152 -4.69 6.15 12.54
C PRO A 152 -6.00 5.91 11.76
N ASN A 153 -6.90 5.05 12.26
CA ASN A 153 -8.18 4.80 11.57
C ASN A 153 -9.25 5.88 11.86
N GLU A 154 -8.98 6.80 12.81
CA GLU A 154 -9.87 7.94 13.08
C GLU A 154 -9.58 9.12 12.16
N ASP A 155 -8.41 9.14 11.51
CA ASP A 155 -7.97 10.22 10.63
C ASP A 155 -8.06 9.85 9.15
N ASN A 156 -8.30 10.86 8.29
CA ASN A 156 -8.14 10.69 6.86
C ASN A 156 -6.64 10.68 6.49
N LEU A 157 -6.04 9.49 6.50
CA LEU A 157 -4.63 9.32 6.16
C LEU A 157 -4.33 9.56 4.68
N VAL A 158 -5.31 9.39 3.80
CA VAL A 158 -5.16 9.63 2.36
C VAL A 158 -4.78 11.09 2.08
N ASP A 159 -5.42 12.04 2.79
CA ASP A 159 -5.04 13.46 2.66
C ASP A 159 -3.59 13.74 3.06
N GLN A 160 -3.02 12.95 3.98
CA GLN A 160 -1.64 13.13 4.43
C GLN A 160 -0.59 12.62 3.44
N VAL A 161 -0.95 11.70 2.54
CA VAL A 161 -0.01 11.03 1.61
C VAL A 161 -0.26 11.35 0.14
N SER A 162 -1.44 11.84 -0.21
CA SER A 162 -1.81 12.27 -1.56
C SER A 162 -1.00 13.50 -2.00
N CYS A 163 -0.71 13.60 -3.31
CA CYS A 163 -0.16 14.82 -3.90
C CYS A 163 -1.12 16.01 -3.66
N LYS A 164 -0.56 17.23 -3.70
CA LYS A 164 -1.36 18.44 -3.44
C LYS A 164 -1.68 19.22 -4.73
N GLU A 165 -1.08 18.80 -5.83
CA GLU A 165 -1.26 19.40 -7.16
C GLU A 165 -1.25 18.31 -8.23
N VAL A 166 -1.71 18.66 -9.42
CA VAL A 166 -1.70 17.77 -10.58
C VAL A 166 -0.26 17.61 -11.09
N ILE A 167 0.19 16.37 -11.23
CA ILE A 167 1.53 16.01 -11.71
C ILE A 167 1.36 15.16 -12.96
N ARG A 168 2.16 15.43 -13.99
CA ARG A 168 2.15 14.66 -15.24
C ARG A 168 3.46 13.92 -15.44
N TYR A 169 3.36 12.68 -15.89
CA TYR A 169 4.48 11.82 -16.25
C TYR A 169 4.31 11.36 -17.70
N ASN A 170 5.40 11.24 -18.45
CA ASN A 170 5.43 10.83 -19.85
C ASN A 170 4.45 11.63 -20.73
N GLU A 171 4.46 12.95 -20.58
CA GLU A 171 3.54 13.87 -21.26
C GLU A 171 3.68 13.77 -22.78
N GLY A 172 2.55 13.70 -23.47
CA GLY A 172 2.49 13.59 -24.92
C GLY A 172 2.38 12.17 -25.45
N ALA A 173 2.35 11.15 -24.59
CA ALA A 173 2.04 9.79 -25.00
C ALA A 173 0.60 9.70 -25.55
N ASP A 174 0.37 8.74 -26.46
CA ASP A 174 -0.93 8.60 -27.13
C ASP A 174 -2.05 8.24 -26.16
N ILE A 175 -1.78 7.35 -25.19
CA ILE A 175 -2.75 6.94 -24.17
C ILE A 175 -2.58 7.80 -22.93
N LYS A 176 -3.68 8.35 -22.42
CA LYS A 176 -3.72 9.19 -21.22
C LYS A 176 -4.59 8.56 -20.14
N ILE A 177 -4.07 8.41 -18.94
CA ILE A 177 -4.87 7.99 -17.79
C ILE A 177 -4.88 9.09 -16.73
N VAL A 178 -6.02 9.27 -16.07
CA VAL A 178 -6.08 9.96 -14.78
C VAL A 178 -5.79 8.93 -13.69
N LEU A 179 -4.83 9.25 -12.82
CA LEU A 179 -4.48 8.47 -11.65
C LEU A 179 -4.88 9.25 -10.41
N ILE A 180 -5.91 8.78 -9.68
CA ILE A 180 -6.31 9.34 -8.39
C ILE A 180 -5.29 8.88 -7.35
N ASP A 181 -4.58 9.82 -6.76
CA ASP A 181 -3.55 9.58 -5.78
C ASP A 181 -4.12 9.49 -4.36
N CYS A 182 -4.38 8.27 -3.91
CA CYS A 182 -4.76 7.98 -2.53
C CYS A 182 -3.56 7.58 -1.65
N GLY A 183 -2.34 7.76 -2.13
CA GLY A 183 -1.09 7.28 -1.56
C GLY A 183 -0.41 6.30 -2.51
N VAL A 184 -0.25 6.71 -3.76
CA VAL A 184 0.26 5.87 -4.84
C VAL A 184 1.70 5.44 -4.60
N LYS A 185 1.97 4.16 -4.80
CA LYS A 185 3.33 3.64 -4.87
C LYS A 185 3.98 4.02 -6.19
N ASN A 186 5.22 4.46 -6.13
CA ASN A 186 5.98 4.87 -7.31
C ASN A 186 6.04 3.79 -8.39
N ASN A 187 6.08 2.51 -7.99
CA ASN A 187 6.12 1.44 -8.98
C ASN A 187 4.84 1.33 -9.82
N ILE A 188 3.69 1.76 -9.32
CA ILE A 188 2.47 1.87 -10.13
C ILE A 188 2.66 2.87 -11.27
N ILE A 189 3.23 4.05 -10.95
CA ILE A 189 3.51 5.08 -11.98
C ILE A 189 4.53 4.54 -12.98
N ARG A 190 5.61 3.88 -12.50
CA ARG A 190 6.62 3.24 -13.37
C ARG A 190 6.01 2.18 -14.29
N CYS A 191 5.06 1.37 -13.80
CA CYS A 191 4.37 0.37 -14.62
C CYS A 191 3.64 0.99 -15.81
N PHE A 192 3.02 2.16 -15.65
CA PHE A 192 2.36 2.88 -16.73
C PHE A 192 3.35 3.59 -17.65
N VAL A 193 4.32 4.32 -17.12
CA VAL A 193 5.32 5.05 -17.90
C VAL A 193 6.14 4.09 -18.78
N ASN A 194 6.53 2.93 -18.25
CA ASN A 194 7.24 1.89 -19.00
C ASN A 194 6.40 1.26 -20.13
N ARG A 195 5.09 1.47 -20.14
CA ARG A 195 4.15 1.02 -21.18
C ARG A 195 3.71 2.16 -22.10
N ASP A 196 4.47 3.25 -22.09
CA ASP A 196 4.24 4.45 -22.94
C ASP A 196 2.84 5.08 -22.72
N VAL A 197 2.45 5.24 -21.45
CA VAL A 197 1.19 5.88 -21.03
C VAL A 197 1.51 7.22 -20.37
N GLU A 198 0.80 8.28 -20.75
CA GLU A 198 0.78 9.54 -20.01
C GLU A 198 -0.05 9.37 -18.75
N VAL A 199 0.56 9.62 -17.57
CA VAL A 199 -0.11 9.57 -16.28
C VAL A 199 -0.39 10.98 -15.78
N ILE A 200 -1.67 11.32 -15.61
CA ILE A 200 -2.13 12.56 -15.00
C ILE A 200 -2.49 12.22 -13.54
N ARG A 201 -1.51 12.35 -12.63
CA ARG A 201 -1.70 12.12 -11.20
C ARG A 201 -2.41 13.31 -10.58
N VAL A 202 -3.55 13.06 -9.94
CA VAL A 202 -4.39 14.11 -9.32
C VAL A 202 -4.56 13.83 -7.82
N PRO A 203 -4.75 14.87 -6.98
CA PRO A 203 -5.10 14.69 -5.57
C PRO A 203 -6.33 13.80 -5.37
N TRP A 204 -6.42 13.15 -4.20
CA TRP A 204 -7.47 12.20 -3.85
C TRP A 204 -8.90 12.76 -3.94
N ASP A 205 -9.08 14.05 -3.72
CA ASP A 205 -10.36 14.77 -3.72
C ASP A 205 -10.59 15.63 -4.97
N TYR A 206 -9.66 15.55 -5.95
CA TYR A 206 -9.69 16.38 -7.15
C TYR A 206 -10.87 16.03 -8.06
N ASP A 207 -11.58 17.08 -8.55
CA ASP A 207 -12.59 16.93 -9.61
C ASP A 207 -11.91 16.85 -10.98
N TYR A 208 -11.75 15.65 -11.48
CA TYR A 208 -11.11 15.35 -12.78
C TYR A 208 -12.10 15.32 -13.94
N SER A 209 -13.37 15.71 -13.74
CA SER A 209 -14.43 15.66 -14.78
C SER A 209 -14.13 16.53 -16.00
N THR A 210 -13.31 17.58 -15.83
CA THR A 210 -12.90 18.50 -16.88
C THR A 210 -11.64 18.08 -17.63
N LEU A 211 -10.95 17.04 -17.20
CA LEU A 211 -9.74 16.55 -17.83
C LEU A 211 -10.06 15.63 -19.02
N GLU A 212 -9.25 15.72 -20.05
CA GLU A 212 -9.28 14.77 -21.17
C GLU A 212 -8.36 13.57 -20.85
N TYR A 213 -8.94 12.37 -20.80
CA TYR A 213 -8.25 11.12 -20.51
C TYR A 213 -8.99 9.91 -21.08
N ASP A 214 -8.28 8.82 -21.31
CA ASP A 214 -8.79 7.60 -21.94
C ASP A 214 -9.19 6.54 -20.92
N GLY A 215 -8.57 6.52 -19.73
CA GLY A 215 -8.84 5.55 -18.66
C GLY A 215 -8.65 6.15 -17.27
N LEU A 216 -9.33 5.60 -16.26
CA LEU A 216 -9.26 6.02 -14.86
C LEU A 216 -8.58 4.95 -14.02
N PHE A 217 -7.56 5.36 -13.26
CA PHE A 217 -6.88 4.50 -12.31
C PHE A 217 -7.00 5.03 -10.89
N ILE A 218 -7.33 4.15 -9.94
CA ILE A 218 -7.43 4.49 -8.51
C ILE A 218 -6.33 3.75 -7.75
N SER A 219 -5.46 4.50 -7.10
CA SER A 219 -4.27 3.94 -6.46
C SER A 219 -4.56 3.22 -5.15
N ASN A 220 -3.55 2.54 -4.63
CA ASN A 220 -3.46 2.09 -3.25
C ASN A 220 -3.42 3.28 -2.28
N GLY A 221 -3.52 3.00 -0.98
CA GLY A 221 -3.41 4.02 0.06
C GLY A 221 -3.70 3.48 1.46
N PRO A 222 -3.49 4.30 2.50
CA PRO A 222 -3.69 3.96 3.90
C PRO A 222 -5.13 4.22 4.39
N GLY A 223 -5.44 3.66 5.56
CA GLY A 223 -6.60 4.04 6.36
C GLY A 223 -7.92 3.37 5.98
N ASP A 224 -9.01 3.90 6.53
CA ASP A 224 -10.37 3.42 6.27
C ASP A 224 -10.90 4.02 4.95
N PRO A 225 -11.26 3.19 3.95
CA PRO A 225 -11.81 3.70 2.68
C PRO A 225 -13.08 4.53 2.84
N ALA A 226 -13.87 4.30 3.89
CA ALA A 226 -15.11 5.03 4.12
C ALA A 226 -14.90 6.53 4.42
N LEU A 227 -13.70 6.94 4.80
CA LEU A 227 -13.34 8.34 5.04
C LEU A 227 -13.07 9.13 3.75
N CYS A 228 -12.88 8.44 2.61
CA CYS A 228 -12.58 9.05 1.32
C CYS A 228 -13.84 9.47 0.54
N ILE A 229 -14.77 10.16 1.17
CA ILE A 229 -16.08 10.51 0.60
C ILE A 229 -15.98 11.28 -0.73
N PRO A 230 -15.13 12.32 -0.91
CA PRO A 230 -14.98 13.01 -2.20
C PRO A 230 -14.58 12.05 -3.33
N THR A 231 -13.57 11.19 -3.08
CA THR A 231 -13.10 10.20 -4.06
C THR A 231 -14.20 9.22 -4.44
N ILE A 232 -14.94 8.68 -3.45
CA ILE A 232 -16.06 7.77 -3.68
C ILE A 232 -17.12 8.43 -4.58
N ASN A 233 -17.46 9.69 -4.31
CA ASN A 233 -18.44 10.43 -5.10
C ASN A 233 -17.97 10.66 -6.55
N ASN A 234 -16.72 11.04 -6.76
CA ASN A 234 -16.15 11.22 -8.09
C ASN A 234 -16.11 9.89 -8.88
N ILE A 235 -15.72 8.79 -8.24
CA ILE A 235 -15.75 7.45 -8.85
C ILE A 235 -17.19 7.05 -9.20
N LYS A 236 -18.16 7.32 -8.32
CA LYS A 236 -19.58 7.01 -8.57
C LYS A 236 -20.11 7.68 -9.83
N GLU A 237 -19.69 8.91 -10.11
CA GLU A 237 -20.03 9.58 -11.38
C GLU A 237 -19.35 8.91 -12.57
N SER A 238 -18.06 8.52 -12.42
CA SER A 238 -17.31 7.83 -13.47
C SER A 238 -17.85 6.44 -13.81
N LEU A 239 -18.47 5.72 -12.86
CA LEU A 239 -19.09 4.41 -13.08
C LEU A 239 -20.32 4.48 -14.03
N LYS A 240 -20.90 5.67 -14.25
CA LYS A 240 -22.03 5.85 -15.18
C LYS A 240 -21.58 5.75 -16.65
N ALA A 241 -20.34 6.10 -16.95
CA ALA A 241 -19.76 5.98 -18.27
C ALA A 241 -19.19 4.57 -18.53
N ASP A 242 -18.84 4.29 -19.80
CA ASP A 242 -18.20 3.03 -20.18
C ASP A 242 -16.66 3.17 -20.31
N LYS A 243 -16.09 4.20 -19.67
CA LYS A 243 -14.65 4.43 -19.65
C LYS A 243 -13.96 3.36 -18.77
N PRO A 244 -12.81 2.81 -19.20
CA PRO A 244 -12.09 1.81 -18.42
C PRO A 244 -11.67 2.32 -17.05
N ILE A 245 -11.88 1.49 -16.02
CA ILE A 245 -11.52 1.77 -14.63
C ILE A 245 -10.74 0.60 -14.06
N PHE A 246 -9.57 0.89 -13.47
CA PHE A 246 -8.78 -0.07 -12.72
C PHE A 246 -8.43 0.48 -11.33
N GLY A 247 -8.62 -0.33 -10.29
CA GLY A 247 -8.31 0.05 -8.89
C GLY A 247 -7.45 -0.99 -8.19
N ILE A 248 -6.43 -0.53 -7.47
CA ILE A 248 -5.51 -1.39 -6.69
C ILE A 248 -5.66 -1.11 -5.19
N CYS A 249 -5.79 -2.17 -4.38
CA CYS A 249 -5.82 -2.16 -2.93
C CYS A 249 -6.91 -1.21 -2.37
N LEU A 250 -6.57 -0.02 -1.88
CA LEU A 250 -7.56 0.98 -1.49
C LEU A 250 -8.49 1.34 -2.67
N GLY A 251 -7.94 1.41 -3.89
CA GLY A 251 -8.71 1.65 -5.10
C GLY A 251 -9.78 0.57 -5.37
N ASN A 252 -9.50 -0.70 -5.08
CA ASN A 252 -10.51 -1.76 -5.11
C ASN A 252 -11.66 -1.47 -4.14
N GLN A 253 -11.34 -1.05 -2.92
CA GLN A 253 -12.33 -0.75 -1.89
C GLN A 253 -13.15 0.49 -2.25
N LEU A 254 -12.52 1.55 -2.78
CA LEU A 254 -13.19 2.79 -3.19
C LEU A 254 -14.14 2.57 -4.38
N VAL A 255 -13.72 1.81 -5.39
CA VAL A 255 -14.59 1.44 -6.52
C VAL A 255 -15.77 0.59 -6.03
N SER A 256 -15.54 -0.34 -5.11
CA SER A 256 -16.59 -1.18 -4.53
C SER A 256 -17.60 -0.35 -3.75
N LEU A 257 -17.14 0.59 -2.90
CA LEU A 257 -18.02 1.51 -2.16
C LEU A 257 -18.80 2.44 -3.11
N ALA A 258 -18.15 2.97 -4.14
CA ALA A 258 -18.80 3.82 -5.15
C ALA A 258 -19.88 3.08 -5.94
N ALA A 259 -19.69 1.78 -6.19
CA ALA A 259 -20.67 0.91 -6.80
C ALA A 259 -21.83 0.53 -5.86
N GLY A 260 -21.68 0.70 -4.54
CA GLY A 260 -22.72 0.42 -3.53
C GLY A 260 -22.48 -0.86 -2.71
N ALA A 261 -21.30 -1.47 -2.81
CA ALA A 261 -20.85 -2.54 -1.91
C ALA A 261 -20.45 -1.98 -0.54
N SER A 262 -20.04 -2.86 0.37
CA SER A 262 -19.52 -2.51 1.70
C SER A 262 -18.11 -3.06 1.90
N THR A 263 -17.38 -2.48 2.85
CA THR A 263 -16.07 -2.93 3.31
C THR A 263 -16.10 -3.25 4.79
N PHE A 264 -15.17 -4.09 5.24
CA PHE A 264 -15.02 -4.40 6.65
C PHE A 264 -13.53 -4.48 7.04
N LYS A 265 -13.23 -4.19 8.30
CA LYS A 265 -11.87 -4.30 8.82
C LYS A 265 -11.54 -5.76 9.11
N LEU A 266 -10.43 -6.24 8.55
CA LEU A 266 -9.87 -7.56 8.83
C LEU A 266 -9.27 -7.59 10.25
N LYS A 267 -9.29 -8.74 10.88
CA LYS A 267 -8.78 -8.90 12.24
C LYS A 267 -7.32 -8.44 12.40
N TYR A 268 -6.45 -8.82 11.46
CA TYR A 268 -5.03 -8.43 11.47
C TYR A 268 -4.50 -8.03 10.09
N GLY A 269 -5.36 -8.05 9.05
CA GLY A 269 -5.00 -7.70 7.68
C GLY A 269 -4.08 -8.70 6.98
N HIS A 270 -3.82 -8.45 5.69
CA HIS A 270 -2.86 -9.20 4.89
C HIS A 270 -1.65 -8.31 4.60
N ARG A 271 -0.48 -8.68 5.14
CA ARG A 271 0.79 -7.97 4.92
C ARG A 271 1.91 -8.96 4.71
N SER A 272 2.16 -9.29 3.42
CA SER A 272 3.19 -10.25 3.03
C SER A 272 3.38 -10.26 1.51
N HIS A 273 4.43 -10.99 1.05
CA HIS A 273 4.70 -11.19 -0.37
C HIS A 273 4.35 -12.61 -0.86
N ASN A 274 3.54 -13.34 -0.10
CA ASN A 274 3.22 -14.75 -0.41
C ASN A 274 1.74 -15.09 -0.18
N GLN A 275 0.84 -14.15 -0.45
CA GLN A 275 -0.59 -14.40 -0.36
C GLN A 275 -1.10 -15.09 -1.63
N PRO A 276 -1.66 -16.31 -1.51
CA PRO A 276 -2.19 -17.01 -2.66
C PRO A 276 -3.59 -16.52 -2.99
N VAL A 277 -3.83 -16.18 -4.25
CA VAL A 277 -5.14 -15.80 -4.77
C VAL A 277 -5.53 -16.71 -5.94
N GLN A 278 -6.83 -16.94 -6.12
CA GLN A 278 -7.38 -17.69 -7.24
C GLN A 278 -8.22 -16.76 -8.12
N LEU A 279 -8.01 -16.86 -9.43
CA LEU A 279 -8.89 -16.24 -10.42
C LEU A 279 -10.22 -17.02 -10.45
N VAL A 280 -11.30 -16.37 -10.04
CA VAL A 280 -12.63 -16.98 -9.88
C VAL A 280 -13.13 -17.59 -11.19
N GLY A 281 -13.75 -18.77 -11.11
CA GLY A 281 -14.21 -19.54 -12.27
C GLY A 281 -13.12 -20.31 -13.02
N THR A 282 -11.88 -20.29 -12.55
CA THR A 282 -10.74 -21.01 -13.13
C THR A 282 -9.97 -21.80 -12.08
N LYS A 283 -8.95 -22.57 -12.53
CA LYS A 283 -7.97 -23.22 -11.64
C LYS A 283 -6.66 -22.43 -11.53
N ARG A 284 -6.60 -21.21 -12.08
CA ARG A 284 -5.39 -20.39 -12.05
C ARG A 284 -5.24 -19.72 -10.69
N CYS A 285 -4.08 -19.93 -10.07
CA CYS A 285 -3.70 -19.33 -8.80
C CYS A 285 -2.41 -18.53 -9.00
N PHE A 286 -2.26 -17.49 -8.19
CA PHE A 286 -1.10 -16.59 -8.20
C PHE A 286 -0.63 -16.38 -6.79
N ILE A 287 0.66 -16.16 -6.62
CA ILE A 287 1.22 -15.64 -5.38
C ILE A 287 1.31 -14.13 -5.52
N THR A 288 0.82 -13.39 -4.53
CA THR A 288 0.70 -11.93 -4.58
C THR A 288 1.33 -11.25 -3.38
N SER A 289 1.73 -10.00 -3.60
CA SER A 289 2.10 -9.06 -2.55
C SER A 289 0.85 -8.34 -2.04
N GLN A 290 0.69 -8.24 -0.72
CA GLN A 290 -0.46 -7.58 -0.10
C GLN A 290 -0.06 -6.72 1.09
N ASN A 291 -0.75 -5.59 1.25
CA ASN A 291 -0.66 -4.71 2.41
C ASN A 291 -1.99 -3.98 2.60
N HIS A 292 -2.95 -4.63 3.27
CA HIS A 292 -4.25 -4.02 3.55
C HIS A 292 -4.86 -4.50 4.87
N GLY A 293 -5.63 -3.62 5.52
CA GLY A 293 -6.36 -3.90 6.75
C GLY A 293 -7.87 -4.02 6.55
N PHE A 294 -8.38 -3.67 5.37
CA PHE A 294 -9.80 -3.75 5.02
C PHE A 294 -9.99 -4.67 3.81
N ALA A 295 -11.18 -5.26 3.69
CA ALA A 295 -11.60 -6.08 2.56
C ALA A 295 -13.01 -5.70 2.11
N VAL A 296 -13.34 -6.04 0.86
CA VAL A 296 -14.70 -5.88 0.30
C VAL A 296 -15.58 -7.05 0.75
N ASP A 297 -16.79 -6.73 1.22
CA ASP A 297 -17.83 -7.74 1.47
C ASP A 297 -18.49 -8.11 0.14
N ASP A 298 -18.10 -9.25 -0.41
CA ASP A 298 -18.61 -9.75 -1.68
C ASP A 298 -19.91 -10.56 -1.58
N SER A 299 -20.44 -10.71 -0.36
CA SER A 299 -21.73 -11.38 -0.14
C SER A 299 -22.93 -10.60 -0.72
N LYS A 300 -22.73 -9.30 -1.00
CA LYS A 300 -23.74 -8.36 -1.50
C LYS A 300 -23.16 -7.39 -2.53
N LEU A 301 -22.51 -7.95 -3.56
CA LEU A 301 -22.02 -7.12 -4.66
C LEU A 301 -23.18 -6.46 -5.42
N PRO A 302 -23.01 -5.22 -5.89
CA PRO A 302 -24.00 -4.53 -6.72
C PRO A 302 -24.25 -5.26 -8.04
N GLU A 303 -25.41 -5.00 -8.66
CA GLU A 303 -25.76 -5.55 -9.96
C GLU A 303 -24.67 -5.26 -11.01
N GLY A 304 -24.32 -6.28 -11.79
CA GLY A 304 -23.26 -6.25 -12.82
C GLY A 304 -21.85 -6.49 -12.29
N PHE A 305 -21.61 -6.51 -10.99
CA PHE A 305 -20.31 -6.83 -10.41
C PHE A 305 -20.25 -8.27 -9.89
N LYS A 306 -19.08 -8.88 -10.03
CA LYS A 306 -18.76 -10.20 -9.49
C LYS A 306 -17.36 -10.21 -8.88
N THR A 307 -17.12 -11.14 -7.96
CA THR A 307 -15.79 -11.42 -7.42
C THR A 307 -14.86 -11.84 -8.56
N PHE A 308 -13.72 -11.20 -8.65
CA PHE A 308 -12.70 -11.44 -9.68
C PHE A 308 -11.60 -12.39 -9.18
N PHE A 309 -11.08 -12.13 -7.99
CA PHE A 309 -10.13 -12.98 -7.29
C PHE A 309 -10.59 -13.25 -5.86
N THR A 310 -10.17 -14.40 -5.33
CA THR A 310 -10.45 -14.82 -3.94
C THR A 310 -9.14 -15.26 -3.29
N ASN A 311 -8.91 -14.87 -2.03
CA ASN A 311 -7.79 -15.34 -1.23
C ASN A 311 -7.97 -16.81 -0.84
N LEU A 312 -6.93 -17.61 -1.05
CA LEU A 312 -7.00 -19.05 -0.75
C LEU A 312 -6.75 -19.39 0.73
N ASN A 313 -6.29 -18.43 1.54
CA ASN A 313 -6.06 -18.64 2.96
C ASN A 313 -7.34 -18.50 3.79
N ASP A 314 -8.20 -17.54 3.45
CA ASP A 314 -9.37 -17.17 4.27
C ASP A 314 -10.66 -16.90 3.48
N GLY A 315 -10.60 -16.97 2.15
CA GLY A 315 -11.75 -16.80 1.27
C GLY A 315 -12.19 -15.34 1.07
N THR A 316 -11.42 -14.36 1.51
CA THR A 316 -11.76 -12.95 1.31
C THR A 316 -11.73 -12.54 -0.16
N CYS A 317 -12.53 -11.53 -0.51
CA CYS A 317 -12.56 -10.93 -1.85
C CYS A 317 -11.24 -10.22 -2.15
N GLU A 318 -10.60 -10.61 -3.23
CA GLU A 318 -9.32 -10.05 -3.68
C GLU A 318 -9.44 -9.21 -4.96
N GLY A 319 -10.66 -8.81 -5.29
CA GLY A 319 -10.99 -7.94 -6.40
C GLY A 319 -12.37 -8.19 -6.97
N ILE A 320 -12.92 -7.18 -7.62
CA ILE A 320 -14.21 -7.27 -8.32
C ILE A 320 -14.04 -6.91 -9.80
N ARG A 321 -14.94 -7.43 -10.62
CA ARG A 321 -15.01 -7.12 -12.06
C ARG A 321 -16.46 -6.92 -12.48
N HIS A 322 -16.69 -5.91 -13.33
CA HIS A 322 -18.00 -5.72 -13.95
C HIS A 322 -18.17 -6.67 -15.16
N GLU A 323 -19.36 -7.24 -15.32
CA GLU A 323 -19.63 -8.27 -16.34
C GLU A 323 -19.64 -7.74 -17.79
N SER A 324 -20.02 -6.48 -17.99
CA SER A 324 -20.19 -5.88 -19.32
C SER A 324 -19.40 -4.58 -19.55
N LYS A 325 -18.96 -3.89 -18.47
CA LYS A 325 -18.14 -2.67 -18.57
C LYS A 325 -16.66 -2.99 -18.37
N PRO A 326 -15.73 -2.20 -18.92
CA PRO A 326 -14.29 -2.40 -18.75
C PRO A 326 -13.83 -1.90 -17.36
N ILE A 327 -14.42 -2.46 -16.30
CA ILE A 327 -14.15 -2.09 -14.91
C ILE A 327 -13.69 -3.32 -14.16
N PHE A 328 -12.49 -3.27 -13.59
CA PHE A 328 -12.01 -4.31 -12.68
C PHE A 328 -11.07 -3.75 -11.63
N THR A 329 -10.92 -4.46 -10.54
CA THR A 329 -10.11 -4.06 -9.41
C THR A 329 -9.40 -5.27 -8.80
N VAL A 330 -8.31 -5.03 -8.09
CA VAL A 330 -7.63 -6.06 -7.30
C VAL A 330 -7.24 -5.53 -5.93
N GLN A 331 -7.31 -6.39 -4.92
CA GLN A 331 -6.94 -6.04 -3.54
C GLN A 331 -5.43 -6.15 -3.31
N PHE A 332 -4.79 -7.05 -4.02
CA PHE A 332 -3.33 -7.24 -4.00
C PHE A 332 -2.59 -6.21 -4.87
N HIS A 333 -1.25 -6.25 -4.82
CA HIS A 333 -0.37 -5.32 -5.52
C HIS A 333 0.31 -6.01 -6.72
N PRO A 334 -0.23 -5.90 -7.95
CA PRO A 334 0.39 -6.49 -9.13
C PRO A 334 1.70 -5.81 -9.55
N GLU A 335 1.93 -4.57 -9.09
CA GLU A 335 3.15 -3.78 -9.32
C GLU A 335 4.31 -4.18 -8.42
N ALA A 336 4.14 -5.11 -7.49
CA ALA A 336 5.04 -5.41 -6.39
C ALA A 336 6.53 -5.36 -6.76
N MET A 337 7.27 -4.37 -6.26
CA MET A 337 8.71 -4.23 -6.51
C MET A 337 9.55 -5.16 -5.63
N GLY A 338 9.13 -5.40 -4.38
CA GLY A 338 9.79 -6.31 -3.43
C GLY A 338 9.22 -7.72 -3.37
N GLY A 339 8.26 -8.06 -4.23
CA GLY A 339 7.51 -9.32 -4.21
C GLY A 339 7.30 -9.96 -5.58
N PRO A 340 6.39 -10.93 -5.70
CA PRO A 340 6.08 -11.62 -6.96
C PRO A 340 5.43 -10.67 -7.96
N VAL A 341 5.78 -10.86 -9.23
CA VAL A 341 5.31 -10.05 -10.37
C VAL A 341 4.35 -10.81 -11.29
N ASP A 342 3.88 -11.98 -10.87
CA ASP A 342 3.04 -12.89 -11.69
C ASP A 342 1.73 -12.24 -12.16
N THR A 343 1.27 -11.19 -11.52
CA THR A 343 0.02 -10.49 -11.82
C THR A 343 0.22 -9.14 -12.50
N GLU A 344 1.45 -8.75 -12.87
CA GLU A 344 1.76 -7.49 -13.54
C GLU A 344 1.04 -7.34 -14.90
N TYR A 345 0.67 -8.45 -15.56
CA TYR A 345 -0.11 -8.47 -16.80
C TYR A 345 -1.46 -7.73 -16.69
N LEU A 346 -1.97 -7.47 -15.48
CA LEU A 346 -3.20 -6.72 -15.27
C LEU A 346 -3.08 -5.25 -15.72
N PHE A 347 -1.88 -4.68 -15.71
CA PHE A 347 -1.62 -3.38 -16.32
C PHE A 347 -1.78 -3.44 -17.84
N ASP A 348 -1.30 -4.50 -18.48
CA ASP A 348 -1.44 -4.68 -19.91
C ASP A 348 -2.93 -4.90 -20.30
N GLU A 349 -3.67 -5.67 -19.49
CA GLU A 349 -5.10 -5.86 -19.66
C GLU A 349 -5.86 -4.54 -19.57
N PHE A 350 -5.55 -3.70 -18.58
CA PHE A 350 -6.16 -2.37 -18.45
C PHE A 350 -5.87 -1.47 -19.66
N ILE A 351 -4.61 -1.40 -20.07
CA ILE A 351 -4.20 -0.58 -21.23
C ILE A 351 -4.88 -1.06 -22.52
N GLU A 352 -5.07 -2.36 -22.71
CA GLU A 352 -5.80 -2.88 -23.88
C GLU A 352 -7.29 -2.47 -23.84
N GLU A 353 -7.94 -2.45 -22.67
CA GLU A 353 -9.30 -1.91 -22.56
C GLU A 353 -9.34 -0.40 -22.85
N VAL A 354 -8.33 0.36 -22.40
CA VAL A 354 -8.20 1.81 -22.70
C VAL A 354 -8.04 2.05 -24.21
N LYS A 355 -7.20 1.26 -24.90
CA LYS A 355 -7.05 1.33 -26.35
C LYS A 355 -8.36 1.04 -27.10
N LYS A 356 -9.08 0.01 -26.68
CA LYS A 356 -10.40 -0.33 -27.27
C LYS A 356 -11.37 0.82 -27.12
N TYR A 357 -11.48 1.38 -25.90
CA TYR A 357 -12.34 2.52 -25.61
C TYR A 357 -11.99 3.73 -26.47
N LYS A 358 -10.71 4.10 -26.54
CA LYS A 358 -10.22 5.22 -27.35
C LYS A 358 -10.58 5.06 -28.81
N ASN A 359 -10.28 3.90 -29.41
CA ASN A 359 -10.56 3.62 -30.81
C ASN A 359 -12.05 3.62 -31.15
N ALA A 360 -12.92 3.28 -30.19
CA ALA A 360 -14.37 3.29 -30.37
C ALA A 360 -14.97 4.71 -30.28
N ASN A 361 -14.25 5.69 -29.71
CA ASN A 361 -14.71 7.05 -29.47
C ASN A 361 -13.89 8.11 -30.22
N ALA A 362 -12.97 7.70 -31.13
CA ALA A 362 -12.12 8.56 -31.94
C ALA A 362 -12.82 9.10 -33.23
#